data_5f30777a7a7bd56956d4a2a19c0d6e18
#
_entry.id   5f30777a7a7bd56956d4a2a19c0d6e18
#
_cell.length_a   1.000
_cell.length_b   1.000
_cell.length_c   1.000
_cell.angle_alpha   90.00
_cell.angle_beta   90.00
_cell.angle_gamma   90.00
#
_symmetry.space_group_name_H-M   'P 1'
#
loop_
_entity.id
_entity.type
_entity.pdbx_description
1 polymer ?
#
loop_
_entity_poly.entity_id
_entity_poly.type
_entity_poly.pdbx_seq_one_letter_code
_entity_poly.pdbx_strand_id
1 'polypeptide(L)'
;SDEETALLTPFEDPKEAAEYLLGTGVRLVAVTLGSEGVLICSRDGSRKVSGFVSHVVDTTGAGDSFWGAFVSQLIRADKSLEEFSIDELEEFARYGNAVASLCVEKRGGLRSIPEESETFERLAVK
;
A
#
# COMPACT_ATOMS: atom_id res chain seq x y z
N SER A 1 -4.29 -6.75 -5.11
CA SER A 1 -5.49 -5.92 -5.31
C SER A 1 -6.73 -6.61 -4.74
N ASP A 2 -7.80 -5.86 -4.57
CA ASP A 2 -9.10 -6.39 -4.14
C ASP A 2 -9.66 -7.43 -5.13
N GLU A 3 -9.45 -7.22 -6.43
CA GLU A 3 -9.83 -8.20 -7.46
C GLU A 3 -9.06 -9.52 -7.30
N GLU A 4 -7.76 -9.43 -7.04
CA GLU A 4 -6.92 -10.63 -6.82
C GLU A 4 -7.32 -11.39 -5.56
N THR A 5 -7.61 -10.69 -4.46
CA THR A 5 -8.04 -11.35 -3.23
C THR A 5 -9.38 -12.04 -3.38
N ALA A 6 -10.29 -11.49 -4.18
CA ALA A 6 -11.57 -12.14 -4.50
C ALA A 6 -11.38 -13.43 -5.31
N LEU A 7 -10.31 -13.54 -6.09
CA LEU A 7 -9.98 -14.76 -6.83
C LEU A 7 -9.23 -15.80 -5.96
N LEU A 8 -8.42 -15.33 -5.01
CA LEU A 8 -7.56 -16.20 -4.19
C LEU A 8 -8.23 -16.71 -2.92
N THR A 9 -9.34 -16.13 -2.53
CA THR A 9 -10.06 -16.50 -1.31
C THR A 9 -11.55 -16.71 -1.61
N PRO A 10 -12.32 -17.37 -0.72
CA PRO A 10 -13.77 -17.48 -0.90
C PRO A 10 -14.54 -16.20 -0.56
N PHE A 11 -13.86 -15.09 -0.32
CA PHE A 11 -14.47 -13.83 0.10
C PHE A 11 -14.29 -12.73 -0.94
N GLU A 12 -15.36 -11.96 -1.17
CA GLU A 12 -15.33 -10.78 -2.04
C GLU A 12 -14.88 -9.53 -1.27
N ASP A 13 -15.20 -9.45 0.03
CA ASP A 13 -14.79 -8.33 0.86
C ASP A 13 -13.28 -8.38 1.13
N PRO A 14 -12.54 -7.31 0.84
CA PRO A 14 -11.08 -7.29 1.02
C PRO A 14 -10.61 -7.56 2.45
N LYS A 15 -11.37 -7.09 3.45
CA LYS A 15 -11.03 -7.31 4.86
C LYS A 15 -11.20 -8.78 5.25
N GLU A 16 -12.30 -9.40 4.87
CA GLU A 16 -12.54 -10.83 5.11
C GLU A 16 -11.50 -11.69 4.39
N ALA A 17 -11.17 -11.32 3.15
CA ALA A 17 -10.13 -11.99 2.38
C ALA A 17 -8.76 -11.88 3.06
N ALA A 18 -8.41 -10.69 3.54
CA ALA A 18 -7.15 -10.47 4.25
C ALA A 18 -7.08 -11.27 5.55
N GLU A 19 -8.15 -11.30 6.32
CA GLU A 19 -8.23 -12.09 7.56
C GLU A 19 -8.09 -13.60 7.28
N TYR A 20 -8.70 -14.07 6.20
CA TYR A 20 -8.54 -15.45 5.75
C TYR A 20 -7.07 -15.78 5.45
N LEU A 21 -6.39 -14.91 4.70
CA LEU A 21 -4.97 -15.09 4.37
C LEU A 21 -4.08 -15.09 5.62
N LEU A 22 -4.34 -14.22 6.58
CA LEU A 22 -3.63 -14.22 7.86
C LEU A 22 -3.81 -15.56 8.59
N GLY A 23 -5.00 -16.15 8.50
CA GLY A 23 -5.28 -17.46 9.08
C GLY A 23 -4.49 -18.60 8.46
N THR A 24 -3.95 -18.43 7.25
CA THR A 24 -3.10 -19.43 6.60
C THR A 24 -1.64 -19.36 6.99
N GLY A 25 -1.24 -18.42 7.86
CA GLY A 25 0.13 -18.23 8.32
C GLY A 25 0.86 -17.04 7.69
N VAL A 26 0.21 -16.29 6.82
CA VAL A 26 0.74 -15.03 6.30
C VAL A 26 0.74 -14.00 7.44
N ARG A 27 1.81 -13.24 7.58
CA ARG A 27 2.01 -12.32 8.71
C ARG A 27 1.55 -10.90 8.45
N LEU A 28 1.51 -10.52 7.20
CA LEU A 28 1.15 -9.17 6.75
C LEU A 28 0.45 -9.27 5.41
N VAL A 29 -0.70 -8.63 5.31
CA VAL A 29 -1.45 -8.53 4.06
C VAL A 29 -1.68 -7.06 3.75
N ALA A 30 -1.39 -6.66 2.53
CA ALA A 30 -1.75 -5.36 2.02
C ALA A 30 -2.59 -5.55 0.76
N VAL A 31 -3.81 -5.05 0.78
CA VAL A 31 -4.72 -5.13 -0.37
C VAL A 31 -4.86 -3.74 -0.97
N THR A 32 -4.33 -3.55 -2.16
CA THR A 32 -4.46 -2.27 -2.87
C THR A 32 -5.88 -2.09 -3.38
N LEU A 33 -6.43 -0.89 -3.22
CA LEU A 33 -7.82 -0.54 -3.51
C LEU A 33 -7.93 0.57 -4.57
N GLY A 34 -6.95 0.66 -5.44
CA GLY A 34 -6.90 1.72 -6.45
C GLY A 34 -6.82 3.10 -5.82
N SER A 35 -7.65 4.02 -6.28
CA SER A 35 -7.68 5.40 -5.77
C SER A 35 -8.11 5.50 -4.30
N GLU A 36 -8.73 4.46 -3.75
CA GLU A 36 -9.16 4.45 -2.35
C GLU A 36 -8.02 4.16 -1.37
N GLY A 37 -6.85 3.77 -1.87
CA GLY A 37 -5.67 3.52 -1.05
C GLY A 37 -5.38 2.04 -0.84
N VAL A 38 -5.19 1.63 0.41
CA VAL A 38 -4.78 0.27 0.76
C VAL A 38 -5.39 -0.17 2.08
N LEU A 39 -5.70 -1.45 2.18
CA LEU A 39 -6.07 -2.10 3.43
C LEU A 39 -4.86 -2.88 3.94
N ILE A 40 -4.38 -2.55 5.12
CA ILE A 40 -3.28 -3.25 5.79
C ILE A 40 -3.85 -4.12 6.91
N CYS A 41 -3.46 -5.38 6.94
CA CYS A 41 -3.87 -6.32 7.99
C CYS A 41 -2.65 -7.08 8.53
N SER A 42 -2.56 -7.15 9.83
CA SER A 42 -1.55 -7.93 10.55
C SER A 42 -2.17 -8.52 11.82
N ARG A 43 -1.37 -9.23 12.62
CA ARG A 43 -1.83 -9.73 13.92
C ARG A 43 -2.21 -8.61 14.89
N ASP A 44 -1.61 -7.42 14.73
CA ASP A 44 -1.89 -6.25 15.57
C ASP A 44 -3.21 -5.55 15.21
N GLY A 45 -3.79 -5.87 14.07
CA GLY A 45 -5.06 -5.29 13.65
C GLY A 45 -5.12 -5.01 12.16
N SER A 46 -6.09 -4.20 11.77
CA SER A 46 -6.26 -3.78 10.38
C SER A 46 -6.54 -2.28 10.28
N ARG A 47 -6.07 -1.66 9.20
CA ARG A 47 -6.29 -0.25 8.89
C ARG A 47 -6.52 -0.06 7.39
N LYS A 48 -7.55 0.71 7.07
CA LYS A 48 -7.69 1.25 5.71
C LYS A 48 -6.94 2.58 5.67
N VAL A 49 -5.94 2.67 4.80
CA VAL A 49 -5.11 3.86 4.63
C VAL A 49 -5.51 4.53 3.33
N SER A 50 -6.15 5.68 3.42
CA SER A 50 -6.68 6.40 2.26
C SER A 50 -5.57 6.83 1.31
N GLY A 51 -5.88 6.79 0.01
CA GLY A 51 -5.00 7.35 -1.02
C GLY A 51 -4.99 8.88 -0.97
N PHE A 52 -4.07 9.45 -1.72
CA PHE A 52 -4.00 10.90 -1.93
C PHE A 52 -4.78 11.28 -3.19
N VAL A 53 -5.38 12.45 -3.16
CA VAL A 53 -5.98 13.04 -4.37
C VAL A 53 -4.85 13.31 -5.37
N SER A 54 -5.01 12.82 -6.59
CA SER A 54 -4.01 12.94 -7.63
C SER A 54 -4.62 13.28 -8.98
N HIS A 55 -3.84 13.90 -9.83
CA HIS A 55 -4.21 14.22 -11.20
C HIS A 55 -3.77 13.06 -12.10
N VAL A 56 -4.65 12.07 -12.27
CA VAL A 56 -4.32 10.81 -12.93
C VAL A 56 -4.09 11.01 -14.42
N VAL A 57 -2.90 10.66 -14.88
CA VAL A 57 -2.51 10.65 -16.30
C VAL A 57 -2.37 9.20 -16.79
N ASP A 58 -1.73 8.35 -15.99
CA ASP A 58 -1.44 6.97 -16.35
C ASP A 58 -1.37 6.12 -15.09
N THR A 59 -2.18 5.08 -15.00
CA THR A 59 -2.20 4.17 -13.84
C THR A 59 -1.14 3.07 -13.90
N THR A 60 -0.37 3.02 -14.99
CA THR A 60 0.68 2.01 -15.18
C THR A 60 1.71 2.07 -14.06
N GLY A 61 1.94 0.94 -13.40
CA GLY A 61 2.95 0.81 -12.37
C GLY A 61 2.57 1.38 -10.99
N ALA A 62 1.35 1.88 -10.80
CA ALA A 62 0.92 2.44 -9.51
C ALA A 62 1.00 1.41 -8.38
N GLY A 63 0.49 0.20 -8.60
CA GLY A 63 0.56 -0.90 -7.63
C GLY A 63 2.00 -1.31 -7.32
N ASP A 64 2.81 -1.45 -8.36
CA ASP A 64 4.24 -1.80 -8.21
C ASP A 64 5.00 -0.70 -7.46
N SER A 65 4.71 0.56 -7.72
CA SER A 65 5.29 1.71 -7.01
C SER A 65 4.91 1.72 -5.54
N PHE A 66 3.64 1.43 -5.23
CA PHE A 66 3.20 1.28 -3.84
C PHE A 66 4.02 0.19 -3.13
N TRP A 67 4.08 -1.00 -3.70
CA TRP A 67 4.79 -2.13 -3.10
C TRP A 67 6.28 -1.85 -2.91
N GLY A 68 6.94 -1.29 -3.92
CA GLY A 68 8.35 -0.91 -3.82
C GLY A 68 8.60 0.07 -2.68
N ALA A 69 7.78 1.10 -2.56
CA ALA A 69 7.89 2.10 -1.51
C ALA A 69 7.57 1.52 -0.13
N PHE A 70 6.49 0.75 0.00
CA PHE A 70 6.07 0.14 1.26
C PHE A 70 7.14 -0.83 1.78
N VAL A 71 7.61 -1.74 0.93
CA VAL A 71 8.64 -2.72 1.30
C VAL A 71 9.96 -2.02 1.67
N SER A 72 10.32 -0.93 1.00
CA SER A 72 11.53 -0.17 1.34
C SER A 72 11.49 0.37 2.76
N GLN A 73 10.32 0.81 3.23
CA GLN A 73 10.14 1.27 4.60
C GLN A 73 10.30 0.14 5.61
N LEU A 74 9.77 -1.05 5.30
CA LEU A 74 9.92 -2.23 6.14
C LEU A 74 11.40 -2.63 6.27
N ILE A 75 12.13 -2.62 5.16
CA ILE A 75 13.56 -2.96 5.13
C ILE A 75 14.38 -1.96 5.93
N ARG A 76 14.12 -0.66 5.79
CA ARG A 76 14.81 0.40 6.54
C ARG A 76 14.62 0.27 8.04
N ALA A 77 13.46 -0.16 8.48
CA ALA A 77 13.17 -0.33 9.90
C ALA A 77 13.91 -1.51 10.53
N ASP A 78 14.37 -2.47 9.73
CA ASP A 78 15.20 -3.61 10.13
C ASP A 78 14.64 -4.38 11.34
N LYS A 79 13.35 -4.68 11.29
CA LYS A 79 12.63 -5.48 12.29
C LYS A 79 11.94 -6.67 11.62
N SER A 80 11.63 -7.71 12.40
CA SER A 80 10.79 -8.79 11.90
C SER A 80 9.33 -8.31 11.76
N LEU A 81 8.56 -8.95 10.88
CA LEU A 81 7.20 -8.50 10.57
C LEU A 81 6.28 -8.48 11.79
N GLU A 82 6.50 -9.37 12.76
CA GLU A 82 5.70 -9.43 13.98
C GLU A 82 5.96 -8.27 14.95
N GLU A 83 7.08 -7.57 14.80
CA GLU A 83 7.47 -6.47 15.68
C GLU A 83 6.85 -5.13 15.29
N PHE A 84 6.27 -5.03 14.09
CA PHE A 84 5.63 -3.79 13.65
C PHE A 84 4.25 -3.65 14.28
N SER A 85 3.98 -2.47 14.86
CA SER A 85 2.63 -2.07 15.24
C SER A 85 1.80 -1.74 14.00
N ILE A 86 0.48 -1.79 14.13
CA ILE A 86 -0.41 -1.37 13.04
C ILE A 86 -0.22 0.12 12.71
N ASP A 87 0.13 0.94 13.70
CA ASP A 87 0.40 2.36 13.49
C ASP A 87 1.64 2.59 12.63
N GLU A 88 2.71 1.83 12.86
CA GLU A 88 3.91 1.87 12.02
C GLU A 88 3.61 1.43 10.58
N LEU A 89 2.85 0.35 10.43
CA LEU A 89 2.45 -0.15 9.11
C LEU A 89 1.56 0.86 8.37
N GLU A 90 0.70 1.57 9.10
CA GLU A 90 -0.12 2.65 8.52
C GLU A 90 0.75 3.78 7.97
N GLU A 91 1.79 4.19 8.69
CA GLU A 91 2.72 5.22 8.21
C GLU A 91 3.45 4.78 6.95
N PHE A 92 3.92 3.54 6.92
CA PHE A 92 4.61 2.99 5.75
C PHE A 92 3.67 2.86 4.55
N ALA A 93 2.41 2.47 4.79
CA ALA A 93 1.40 2.41 3.75
C ALA A 93 1.04 3.81 3.23
N ARG A 94 0.99 4.80 4.10
CA ARG A 94 0.77 6.19 3.71
C ARG A 94 1.89 6.69 2.80
N TYR A 95 3.14 6.35 3.12
CA TYR A 95 4.29 6.64 2.26
C TYR A 95 4.12 5.96 0.88
N GLY A 96 3.75 4.69 0.85
CA GLY A 96 3.48 3.96 -0.38
C GLY A 96 2.37 4.59 -1.22
N ASN A 97 1.28 5.02 -0.59
CA ASN A 97 0.18 5.70 -1.26
C ASN A 97 0.63 7.04 -1.87
N ALA A 98 1.51 7.77 -1.18
CA ALA A 98 2.06 9.03 -1.70
C ALA A 98 2.87 8.78 -2.97
N VAL A 99 3.75 7.79 -2.95
CA VAL A 99 4.55 7.41 -4.13
C VAL A 99 3.65 7.01 -5.30
N ALA A 100 2.68 6.15 -5.04
CA ALA A 100 1.74 5.71 -6.07
C ALA A 100 0.92 6.87 -6.65
N SER A 101 0.48 7.80 -5.81
CA SER A 101 -0.29 8.97 -6.25
C SER A 101 0.50 9.90 -7.16
N LEU A 102 1.79 10.02 -6.93
CA LEU A 102 2.69 10.81 -7.79
C LEU A 102 3.02 10.05 -9.07
N CYS A 103 3.17 8.73 -8.99
CA CYS A 103 3.43 7.89 -10.15
C CYS A 103 2.33 8.02 -11.21
N VAL A 104 1.04 8.02 -10.80
CA VAL A 104 -0.09 8.12 -11.73
C VAL A 104 -0.22 9.50 -12.39
N GLU A 105 0.45 10.53 -11.88
CA GLU A 105 0.46 11.88 -12.45
C GLU A 105 1.39 12.01 -13.67
N LYS A 106 2.20 10.99 -13.94
CA LYS A 106 3.17 10.96 -15.03
C LYS A 106 2.95 9.73 -15.91
N ARG A 107 3.40 9.78 -17.16
CA ARG A 107 3.39 8.62 -18.05
C ARG A 107 4.66 7.79 -17.85
N GLY A 108 4.52 6.47 -17.97
CA GLY A 108 5.64 5.60 -18.25
C GLY A 108 6.12 4.68 -17.13
N GLY A 109 5.30 4.32 -16.19
CA GLY A 109 5.66 3.30 -15.19
C GLY A 109 6.93 3.65 -14.41
N LEU A 110 8.04 2.93 -14.64
CA LEU A 110 9.31 3.15 -13.93
C LEU A 110 9.85 4.57 -14.07
N ARG A 111 9.62 5.23 -15.20
CA ARG A 111 10.06 6.62 -15.43
C ARG A 111 9.20 7.63 -14.67
N SER A 112 8.06 7.20 -14.15
CA SER A 112 7.14 8.05 -13.40
C SER A 112 7.35 7.96 -11.89
N ILE A 113 8.30 7.14 -11.41
CA ILE A 113 8.63 7.04 -9.98
C ILE A 113 9.15 8.41 -9.51
N PRO A 114 8.53 8.97 -8.45
CA PRO A 114 8.90 10.31 -7.98
C PRO A 114 10.24 10.32 -7.25
N GLU A 115 10.85 11.51 -7.21
CA GLU A 115 11.94 11.78 -6.30
C GLU A 115 11.46 11.74 -4.85
N GLU A 116 12.35 11.42 -3.92
CA GLU A 116 12.02 11.35 -2.49
C GLU A 116 11.45 12.67 -1.96
N SER A 117 12.00 13.80 -2.41
CA SER A 117 11.50 15.14 -2.05
C SER A 117 10.05 15.37 -2.48
N GLU A 118 9.67 14.93 -3.66
CA GLU A 118 8.29 15.03 -4.15
C GLU A 118 7.34 14.22 -3.25
N THR A 119 7.78 13.04 -2.81
CA THR A 119 7.01 12.18 -1.92
C THR A 119 6.79 12.85 -0.56
N PHE A 120 7.81 13.46 0.02
CA PHE A 120 7.67 14.17 1.30
C PHE A 120 6.75 15.38 1.19
N GLU A 121 6.79 16.12 0.07
CA GLU A 121 5.84 17.21 -0.17
C GLU A 121 4.39 16.69 -0.22
N ARG A 122 4.15 15.56 -0.88
CA ARG A 122 2.82 14.93 -0.95
C ARG A 122 2.35 14.50 0.43
N LEU A 123 3.23 13.92 1.25
CA LEU A 123 2.91 13.49 2.61
C LEU A 123 2.52 14.63 3.54
N ALA A 124 2.97 15.85 3.27
CA ALA A 124 2.60 17.04 4.02
C ALA A 124 1.16 17.50 3.75
N VAL A 125 0.53 17.02 2.69
CA VAL A 125 -0.86 17.30 2.34
C VAL A 125 -1.77 16.41 3.19
N LYS A 126 -2.71 17.04 3.90
CA LYS A 126 -3.66 16.31 4.75
C LYS A 126 -4.96 15.99 4.02
#